data_4f7b3689d53870c736913faa96af9873
#
_entry.id   4f7b3689d53870c736913faa96af9873
#
_cell.length_a   1.000
_cell.length_b   1.000
_cell.length_c   1.000
_cell.angle_alpha   90.00
_cell.angle_beta   90.00
_cell.angle_gamma   90.00
#
_symmetry.space_group_name_H-M   'P 1'
#
loop_
_entity.id
_entity.type
_entity.pdbx_description
1 polymer ?
#
loop_
_entity_poly.entity_id
_entity_poly.type
_entity_poly.pdbx_seq_one_letter_code
_entity_poly.pdbx_strand_id
1 'polypeptide(L)'
;MSEPKQDQPEIRELWPTLMLRHALPGAERANPVLVKLLTELDEGKAEFTTDYLSGNLFDLEHPVVGWLKSCVNRAVLDYAKAAGVDYELDFYLQAWGNVNRFGDYHNLHNHPHAWLSGTYYVQVPKPKALPGRADRNPGAISFYDPRPQANMLAIKGDPQVDPEHRILPQAGEILVWPAFLHHLVHPNLSDELRVSISFNVVLRMRPAYLP
;
A
#
# COMPACT_ATOMS: atom_id res chain seq x y z
N MET A 1 -40.88 1.49 36.91
CA MET A 1 -40.63 0.17 36.29
C MET A 1 -39.96 0.48 34.94
N SER A 2 -38.66 0.27 34.85
CA SER A 2 -37.91 0.44 33.60
C SER A 2 -38.24 -0.74 32.68
N GLU A 3 -38.64 -0.45 31.44
CA GLU A 3 -38.83 -1.47 30.43
C GLU A 3 -37.56 -2.30 30.28
N PRO A 4 -37.65 -3.63 30.09
CA PRO A 4 -36.49 -4.46 29.85
C PRO A 4 -35.85 -3.98 28.56
N LYS A 5 -34.54 -3.66 28.57
CA LYS A 5 -33.75 -3.45 27.37
C LYS A 5 -33.91 -4.68 26.48
N GLN A 6 -34.50 -4.51 25.29
CA GLN A 6 -34.57 -5.54 24.30
C GLN A 6 -33.15 -6.09 24.09
N ASP A 7 -33.02 -7.40 24.26
CA ASP A 7 -31.78 -8.14 24.08
C ASP A 7 -31.41 -8.08 22.59
N GLN A 8 -30.65 -7.05 22.20
CA GLN A 8 -30.18 -6.91 20.84
C GLN A 8 -28.93 -7.77 20.67
N PRO A 9 -28.83 -8.56 19.60
CA PRO A 9 -27.66 -9.39 19.36
C PRO A 9 -26.42 -8.51 19.27
N GLU A 10 -25.36 -8.89 19.97
CA GLU A 10 -24.05 -8.25 19.86
C GLU A 10 -23.30 -8.81 18.65
N ILE A 11 -22.94 -7.96 17.69
CA ILE A 11 -22.10 -8.30 16.54
C ILE A 11 -20.73 -7.69 16.78
N ARG A 12 -19.69 -8.52 16.73
CA ARG A 12 -18.29 -8.09 16.89
C ARG A 12 -17.48 -8.45 15.66
N GLU A 13 -16.64 -7.54 15.24
CA GLU A 13 -15.58 -7.84 14.26
C GLU A 13 -14.40 -8.49 14.98
N LEU A 14 -13.98 -9.68 14.49
CA LEU A 14 -12.85 -10.39 15.04
C LEU A 14 -11.70 -10.37 14.01
N TRP A 15 -10.52 -9.90 14.47
CA TRP A 15 -9.29 -9.84 13.65
C TRP A 15 -9.42 -9.02 12.37
N PRO A 16 -9.95 -7.81 12.41
CA PRO A 16 -10.02 -6.97 11.21
C PRO A 16 -8.62 -6.66 10.70
N THR A 17 -8.44 -6.76 9.39
CA THR A 17 -7.20 -6.30 8.73
C THR A 17 -7.38 -4.83 8.38
N LEU A 18 -6.61 -3.96 9.02
CA LEU A 18 -6.66 -2.52 8.77
C LEU A 18 -5.88 -2.16 7.52
N MET A 19 -6.43 -1.23 6.74
CA MET A 19 -5.75 -0.60 5.61
C MET A 19 -6.02 0.91 5.65
N LEU A 20 -4.96 1.71 5.57
CA LEU A 20 -5.09 3.15 5.39
C LEU A 20 -5.06 3.47 3.90
N ARG A 21 -6.00 4.29 3.43
CA ARG A 21 -6.01 4.91 2.11
C ARG A 21 -6.25 6.41 2.27
N HIS A 22 -5.37 7.24 1.70
CA HIS A 22 -5.44 8.68 1.86
C HIS A 22 -4.87 9.41 0.64
N ALA A 23 -5.50 10.51 0.21
CA ALA A 23 -4.94 11.42 -0.79
C ALA A 23 -4.04 12.45 -0.10
N LEU A 24 -2.77 12.52 -0.50
CA LEU A 24 -1.81 13.41 0.14
C LEU A 24 -1.99 14.87 -0.33
N PRO A 25 -2.10 15.84 0.59
CA PRO A 25 -2.19 17.24 0.23
C PRO A 25 -0.87 17.72 -0.41
N GLY A 26 -0.95 18.45 -1.51
CA GLY A 26 0.20 18.95 -2.26
C GLY A 26 0.77 17.96 -3.29
N ALA A 27 0.13 16.82 -3.48
CA ALA A 27 0.52 15.80 -4.46
C ALA A 27 0.59 16.37 -5.88
N GLU A 28 -0.31 17.26 -6.25
CA GLU A 28 -0.36 17.90 -7.57
C GLU A 28 0.91 18.70 -7.92
N ARG A 29 1.62 19.22 -6.90
CA ARG A 29 2.89 19.92 -7.07
C ARG A 29 4.09 18.99 -6.95
N ALA A 30 3.99 17.96 -6.10
CA ALA A 30 5.07 17.03 -5.83
C ALA A 30 5.24 15.99 -6.95
N ASN A 31 4.14 15.49 -7.51
CA ASN A 31 4.15 14.40 -8.46
C ASN A 31 4.99 14.67 -9.73
N PRO A 32 4.89 15.83 -10.40
CA PRO A 32 5.74 16.08 -11.58
C PRO A 32 7.24 16.04 -11.26
N VAL A 33 7.63 16.51 -10.07
CA VAL A 33 9.03 16.49 -9.61
C VAL A 33 9.46 15.06 -9.28
N LEU A 34 8.60 14.28 -8.63
CA LEU A 34 8.87 12.86 -8.32
C LEU A 34 8.95 12.01 -9.59
N VAL A 35 8.08 12.22 -10.58
CA VAL A 35 8.17 11.50 -11.88
C VAL A 35 9.54 11.75 -12.50
N LYS A 36 9.95 13.01 -12.62
CA LYS A 36 11.25 13.38 -13.21
C LYS A 36 12.40 12.70 -12.43
N LEU A 37 12.43 12.86 -11.11
CA LEU A 37 13.46 12.29 -10.26
C LEU A 37 13.56 10.76 -10.41
N LEU A 38 12.42 10.06 -10.36
CA LEU A 38 12.42 8.61 -10.43
C LEU A 38 12.79 8.08 -11.83
N THR A 39 12.38 8.77 -12.89
CA THR A 39 12.79 8.39 -14.25
C THR A 39 14.28 8.62 -14.49
N GLU A 40 14.85 9.70 -13.95
CA GLU A 40 16.30 9.94 -14.00
C GLU A 40 17.10 8.88 -13.22
N LEU A 41 16.59 8.44 -12.06
CA LEU A 41 17.19 7.36 -11.27
C LEU A 41 17.07 5.99 -11.94
N ASP A 42 16.05 5.79 -12.77
CA ASP A 42 15.82 4.55 -13.52
C ASP A 42 16.69 4.46 -14.79
N GLU A 43 17.15 5.58 -15.31
CA GLU A 43 18.04 5.61 -16.49
C GLU A 43 19.31 4.82 -16.23
N GLY A 44 19.60 3.84 -17.10
CA GLY A 44 20.77 2.97 -17.00
C GLY A 44 20.68 1.81 -16.03
N LYS A 45 19.53 1.59 -15.41
CA LYS A 45 19.25 0.41 -14.58
C LYS A 45 18.32 -0.55 -15.31
N ALA A 46 18.75 -1.80 -15.48
CA ALA A 46 17.97 -2.82 -16.21
C ALA A 46 16.68 -3.22 -15.48
N GLU A 47 16.67 -3.18 -14.13
CA GLU A 47 15.56 -3.64 -13.28
C GLU A 47 15.40 -2.75 -12.04
N PHE A 48 14.93 -1.52 -12.23
CA PHE A 48 14.78 -0.59 -11.11
C PHE A 48 13.67 -0.99 -10.13
N THR A 49 12.67 -1.71 -10.58
CA THR A 49 11.48 -2.08 -9.79
C THR A 49 11.77 -2.96 -8.58
N THR A 50 12.96 -3.56 -8.48
CA THR A 50 13.30 -4.50 -7.41
C THR A 50 14.55 -4.14 -6.61
N ASP A 51 15.18 -3.00 -6.89
CA ASP A 51 16.44 -2.60 -6.26
C ASP A 51 16.23 -1.93 -4.88
N TYR A 52 15.48 -2.60 -4.00
CA TYR A 52 15.26 -2.15 -2.62
C TYR A 52 16.43 -2.46 -1.67
N LEU A 53 17.44 -3.20 -2.15
CA LEU A 53 18.60 -3.58 -1.33
C LEU A 53 19.81 -2.66 -1.54
N SER A 54 19.91 -1.95 -2.66
CA SER A 54 21.10 -1.13 -2.99
C SER A 54 21.05 0.28 -2.40
N GLY A 55 19.92 0.73 -1.87
CA GLY A 55 19.79 2.06 -1.27
C GLY A 55 18.38 2.32 -0.74
N ASN A 56 18.26 3.39 0.02
CA ASN A 56 16.97 3.86 0.55
C ASN A 56 16.65 5.21 -0.08
N LEU A 57 15.56 5.28 -0.85
CA LEU A 57 15.13 6.53 -1.50
C LEU A 57 14.96 7.68 -0.49
N PHE A 58 14.55 7.37 0.75
CA PHE A 58 14.37 8.38 1.78
C PHE A 58 15.66 8.94 2.39
N ASP A 59 16.81 8.42 1.99
CA ASP A 59 18.11 8.97 2.36
C ASP A 59 18.64 9.98 1.33
N LEU A 60 17.92 10.13 0.19
CA LEU A 60 18.25 11.11 -0.82
C LEU A 60 17.90 12.53 -0.33
N GLU A 61 18.90 13.41 -0.32
CA GLU A 61 18.73 14.83 0.04
C GLU A 61 18.03 15.61 -1.08
N HIS A 62 16.71 15.52 -1.13
CA HIS A 62 15.88 16.24 -2.09
C HIS A 62 14.60 16.74 -1.41
N PRO A 63 14.18 18.01 -1.61
CA PRO A 63 13.01 18.58 -0.92
C PRO A 63 11.73 17.78 -1.11
N VAL A 64 11.47 17.25 -2.33
CA VAL A 64 10.26 16.45 -2.60
C VAL A 64 10.30 15.09 -1.90
N VAL A 65 11.48 14.50 -1.73
CA VAL A 65 11.66 13.26 -0.97
C VAL A 65 11.41 13.50 0.52
N GLY A 66 11.94 14.62 1.06
CA GLY A 66 11.68 15.04 2.44
C GLY A 66 10.20 15.29 2.72
N TRP A 67 9.49 15.93 1.77
CA TRP A 67 8.03 16.08 1.85
C TRP A 67 7.32 14.74 1.91
N LEU A 68 7.63 13.81 0.98
CA LEU A 68 6.98 12.51 0.96
C LEU A 68 7.29 11.69 2.23
N LYS A 69 8.56 11.70 2.68
CA LYS A 69 8.97 11.03 3.94
C LYS A 69 8.15 11.53 5.13
N SER A 70 7.89 12.84 5.20
CA SER A 70 7.06 13.45 6.25
C SER A 70 5.60 13.00 6.15
N CYS A 71 5.05 12.93 4.93
CA CYS A 71 3.69 12.42 4.69
C CYS A 71 3.55 10.94 5.08
N VAL A 72 4.54 10.12 4.72
CA VAL A 72 4.58 8.69 5.09
C VAL A 72 4.65 8.51 6.60
N ASN A 73 5.53 9.26 7.29
CA ASN A 73 5.60 9.23 8.76
C ASN A 73 4.23 9.54 9.39
N ARG A 74 3.54 10.56 8.88
CA ARG A 74 2.20 10.91 9.37
C ARG A 74 1.20 9.79 9.14
N ALA A 75 1.16 9.22 7.94
CA ALA A 75 0.26 8.11 7.63
C ALA A 75 0.53 6.88 8.52
N VAL A 76 1.78 6.58 8.85
CA VAL A 76 2.15 5.50 9.78
C VAL A 76 1.62 5.76 11.18
N LEU A 77 1.77 7.01 11.68
CA LEU A 77 1.25 7.37 13.01
C LEU A 77 -0.29 7.35 13.05
N ASP A 78 -0.95 7.80 11.99
CA ASP A 78 -2.42 7.75 11.88
C ASP A 78 -2.91 6.29 11.82
N TYR A 79 -2.18 5.41 11.10
CA TYR A 79 -2.44 3.96 11.10
C TYR A 79 -2.27 3.35 12.50
N ALA A 80 -1.15 3.63 13.18
CA ALA A 80 -0.86 3.13 14.52
C ALA A 80 -1.97 3.51 15.50
N LYS A 81 -2.40 4.76 15.48
CA LYS A 81 -3.51 5.25 16.31
C LYS A 81 -4.81 4.50 16.01
N ALA A 82 -5.13 4.27 14.73
CA ALA A 82 -6.32 3.50 14.34
C ALA A 82 -6.23 2.03 14.76
N ALA A 83 -5.01 1.48 14.84
CA ALA A 83 -4.75 0.12 15.35
C ALA A 83 -4.77 0.02 16.88
N GLY A 84 -5.03 1.13 17.61
CA GLY A 84 -5.07 1.15 19.08
C GLY A 84 -3.68 1.25 19.74
N VAL A 85 -2.63 1.61 18.97
CA VAL A 85 -1.30 1.84 19.53
C VAL A 85 -1.23 3.29 20.03
N ASP A 86 -1.12 3.48 21.34
CA ASP A 86 -1.16 4.78 22.04
C ASP A 86 0.16 5.19 22.70
N TYR A 87 1.26 4.52 22.33
CA TYR A 87 2.60 4.79 22.82
C TYR A 87 3.56 5.15 21.68
N GLU A 88 4.72 5.74 22.04
CA GLU A 88 5.74 6.13 21.07
C GLU A 88 6.37 4.91 20.38
N LEU A 89 6.33 4.94 19.05
CA LEU A 89 6.95 3.92 18.21
C LEU A 89 8.32 4.39 17.69
N ASP A 90 9.33 3.55 17.82
CA ASP A 90 10.63 3.72 17.18
C ASP A 90 10.68 2.85 15.92
N PHE A 91 10.70 3.50 14.77
CA PHE A 91 10.77 2.82 13.48
C PHE A 91 11.64 3.59 12.49
N TYR A 92 12.06 2.91 11.46
CA TYR A 92 12.65 3.55 10.29
C TYR A 92 11.88 3.17 9.02
N LEU A 93 12.00 4.04 8.02
CA LEU A 93 11.40 3.84 6.72
C LEU A 93 12.45 3.41 5.71
N GLN A 94 12.16 2.36 4.97
CA GLN A 94 12.92 1.92 3.82
C GLN A 94 12.03 2.08 2.58
N ALA A 95 12.47 2.85 1.59
CA ALA A 95 11.68 3.18 0.42
C ALA A 95 12.45 2.99 -0.88
N TRP A 96 11.73 2.66 -1.95
CA TRP A 96 12.27 2.51 -3.32
C TRP A 96 11.25 2.98 -4.35
N GLY A 97 11.76 3.46 -5.49
CA GLY A 97 10.95 3.84 -6.63
C GLY A 97 10.59 2.64 -7.50
N ASN A 98 9.45 2.72 -8.16
CA ASN A 98 9.01 1.78 -9.17
C ASN A 98 8.60 2.56 -10.41
N VAL A 99 9.25 2.28 -11.55
CA VAL A 99 8.93 2.85 -12.86
C VAL A 99 8.50 1.70 -13.77
N ASN A 100 7.19 1.46 -13.82
CA ASN A 100 6.61 0.34 -14.54
C ASN A 100 6.23 0.75 -15.98
N ARG A 101 6.83 0.07 -16.94
CA ARG A 101 6.55 0.16 -18.38
C ARG A 101 5.44 -0.79 -18.79
N PHE A 102 5.09 -0.81 -20.06
CA PHE A 102 4.10 -1.76 -20.58
C PHE A 102 4.50 -3.21 -20.26
N GLY A 103 3.58 -3.94 -19.63
CA GLY A 103 3.75 -5.33 -19.23
C GLY A 103 4.33 -5.54 -17.83
N ASP A 104 4.97 -4.53 -17.24
CA ASP A 104 5.57 -4.64 -15.91
C ASP A 104 4.50 -4.82 -14.83
N TYR A 105 4.78 -5.72 -13.89
CA TYR A 105 3.91 -6.09 -12.78
C TYR A 105 4.76 -6.50 -11.56
N HIS A 106 4.13 -6.61 -10.39
CA HIS A 106 4.78 -7.23 -9.23
C HIS A 106 4.02 -8.49 -8.84
N ASN A 107 4.73 -9.60 -8.80
CA ASN A 107 4.15 -10.90 -8.45
C ASN A 107 3.56 -10.90 -7.04
N LEU A 108 2.77 -11.93 -6.73
CA LEU A 108 2.21 -12.14 -5.39
C LEU A 108 3.33 -12.25 -4.35
N HIS A 109 3.33 -11.35 -3.37
CA HIS A 109 4.36 -11.29 -2.33
C HIS A 109 3.83 -10.60 -1.06
N ASN A 110 4.64 -10.65 -0.01
CA ASN A 110 4.50 -9.88 1.22
C ASN A 110 5.88 -9.37 1.69
N HIS A 111 5.95 -8.68 2.82
CA HIS A 111 7.18 -8.07 3.33
C HIS A 111 7.53 -8.60 4.75
N PRO A 112 8.11 -9.80 4.88
CA PRO A 112 8.20 -10.52 6.15
C PRO A 112 9.07 -9.86 7.23
N HIS A 113 9.91 -8.88 6.88
CA HIS A 113 10.80 -8.19 7.83
C HIS A 113 10.28 -6.81 8.25
N ALA A 114 9.09 -6.44 7.82
CA ALA A 114 8.47 -5.16 8.15
C ALA A 114 7.24 -5.34 9.04
N TRP A 115 6.86 -4.30 9.75
CA TRP A 115 5.59 -4.19 10.46
C TRP A 115 4.47 -3.79 9.50
N LEU A 116 4.70 -2.69 8.77
CA LEU A 116 3.78 -2.21 7.73
C LEU A 116 4.52 -2.12 6.40
N SER A 117 3.77 -2.22 5.33
CA SER A 117 4.18 -1.86 3.99
C SER A 117 3.22 -0.83 3.40
N GLY A 118 3.66 -0.10 2.39
CA GLY A 118 2.82 0.88 1.74
C GLY A 118 3.34 1.29 0.38
N THR A 119 2.49 1.98 -0.36
CA THR A 119 2.83 2.54 -1.67
C THR A 119 2.19 3.91 -1.83
N TYR A 120 2.99 4.87 -2.28
CA TYR A 120 2.53 6.16 -2.77
C TYR A 120 2.50 6.15 -4.30
N TYR A 121 1.37 6.53 -4.88
CA TYR A 121 1.16 6.53 -6.33
C TYR A 121 1.45 7.90 -6.90
N VAL A 122 2.57 8.02 -7.62
CA VAL A 122 3.03 9.28 -8.20
C VAL A 122 2.32 9.54 -9.52
N GLN A 123 2.30 8.54 -10.41
CA GLN A 123 1.64 8.58 -11.70
C GLN A 123 0.93 7.26 -11.97
N VAL A 124 -0.35 7.34 -12.30
CA VAL A 124 -1.19 6.18 -12.63
C VAL A 124 -1.81 6.41 -13.99
N PRO A 125 -1.45 5.63 -15.02
CA PRO A 125 -2.07 5.72 -16.33
C PRO A 125 -3.55 5.39 -16.27
N LYS A 126 -4.33 6.00 -17.15
CA LYS A 126 -5.73 5.59 -17.30
C LYS A 126 -5.77 4.17 -17.87
N PRO A 127 -6.54 3.26 -17.24
CA PRO A 127 -6.69 1.90 -17.76
C PRO A 127 -7.24 1.93 -19.18
N LYS A 128 -6.58 1.20 -20.10
CA LYS A 128 -7.15 0.95 -21.41
C LYS A 128 -8.12 -0.22 -21.32
N ALA A 129 -9.32 -0.07 -21.87
CA ALA A 129 -10.25 -1.18 -22.01
C ALA A 129 -9.64 -2.23 -22.95
N LEU A 130 -9.60 -3.47 -22.50
CA LEU A 130 -9.15 -4.59 -23.32
C LEU A 130 -10.38 -5.38 -23.78
N PRO A 131 -10.79 -5.28 -25.05
CA PRO A 131 -11.96 -6.02 -25.56
C PRO A 131 -11.84 -7.52 -25.27
N GLY A 132 -12.90 -8.11 -24.72
CA GLY A 132 -12.95 -9.55 -24.43
C GLY A 132 -12.08 -10.02 -23.25
N ARG A 133 -11.50 -9.11 -22.48
CA ARG A 133 -10.59 -9.44 -21.35
C ARG A 133 -10.98 -8.68 -20.08
N ALA A 134 -12.21 -8.90 -19.61
CA ALA A 134 -12.70 -8.36 -18.34
C ALA A 134 -11.95 -8.90 -17.09
N ASP A 135 -11.22 -10.01 -17.26
CA ASP A 135 -10.36 -10.63 -16.25
C ASP A 135 -9.08 -9.83 -15.95
N ARG A 136 -8.69 -8.94 -16.86
CA ARG A 136 -7.52 -8.08 -16.68
C ARG A 136 -7.89 -6.84 -15.89
N ASN A 137 -7.06 -6.49 -14.92
CA ASN A 137 -7.26 -5.34 -14.04
C ASN A 137 -6.02 -4.43 -14.10
N PRO A 138 -5.72 -3.83 -15.28
CA PRO A 138 -4.48 -3.10 -15.49
C PRO A 138 -4.33 -1.97 -14.50
N GLY A 139 -3.14 -1.86 -13.90
CA GLY A 139 -2.80 -0.81 -12.95
C GLY A 139 -3.40 -0.96 -11.55
N ALA A 140 -4.23 -1.98 -11.30
CA ALA A 140 -4.77 -2.26 -9.98
C ALA A 140 -3.72 -2.89 -9.04
N ILE A 141 -4.01 -2.86 -7.74
CA ILE A 141 -3.36 -3.67 -6.71
C ILE A 141 -4.44 -4.55 -6.05
N SER A 142 -4.15 -5.83 -5.89
CA SER A 142 -5.02 -6.79 -5.20
C SER A 142 -4.38 -7.25 -3.91
N PHE A 143 -5.16 -7.30 -2.85
CA PHE A 143 -4.81 -7.82 -1.54
C PHE A 143 -5.60 -9.10 -1.29
N TYR A 144 -4.96 -10.09 -0.68
CA TYR A 144 -5.58 -11.38 -0.43
C TYR A 144 -5.82 -11.61 1.05
N ASP A 145 -6.96 -12.16 1.40
CA ASP A 145 -7.31 -12.48 2.78
C ASP A 145 -6.25 -13.41 3.39
N PRO A 146 -5.61 -13.03 4.50
CA PRO A 146 -4.55 -13.83 5.10
C PRO A 146 -5.05 -15.09 5.83
N ARG A 147 -6.35 -15.23 6.03
CA ARG A 147 -6.95 -16.40 6.69
C ARG A 147 -7.03 -17.57 5.72
N PRO A 148 -6.48 -18.75 6.05
CA PRO A 148 -6.41 -19.89 5.11
C PRO A 148 -7.77 -20.38 4.60
N GLN A 149 -8.83 -20.16 5.37
CA GLN A 149 -10.20 -20.63 5.06
C GLN A 149 -11.10 -19.55 4.45
N ALA A 150 -10.58 -18.32 4.26
CA ALA A 150 -11.41 -17.21 3.75
C ALA A 150 -11.84 -17.38 2.28
N ASN A 151 -11.18 -18.27 1.53
CA ASN A 151 -11.53 -18.58 0.15
C ASN A 151 -12.60 -19.67 0.01
N MET A 152 -13.47 -19.81 0.99
CA MET A 152 -14.62 -20.71 0.92
C MET A 152 -15.70 -20.17 -0.02
N LEU A 153 -16.68 -21.01 -0.34
CA LEU A 153 -17.80 -20.64 -1.19
C LEU A 153 -18.56 -19.46 -0.57
N ALA A 154 -18.55 -18.32 -1.25
CA ALA A 154 -19.02 -17.05 -0.74
C ALA A 154 -20.47 -16.76 -1.15
N ILE A 155 -21.17 -16.04 -0.31
CA ILE A 155 -22.38 -15.33 -0.69
C ILE A 155 -21.93 -14.00 -1.30
N LYS A 156 -22.39 -13.68 -2.51
CA LYS A 156 -22.05 -12.44 -3.19
C LYS A 156 -22.35 -11.22 -2.30
N GLY A 157 -21.33 -10.41 -2.06
CA GLY A 157 -21.42 -9.20 -1.23
C GLY A 157 -21.10 -9.41 0.25
N ASP A 158 -20.70 -10.62 0.67
CA ASP A 158 -20.18 -10.86 2.00
C ASP A 158 -18.66 -10.67 2.03
N PRO A 159 -18.15 -9.56 2.62
CA PRO A 159 -16.72 -9.27 2.64
C PRO A 159 -15.93 -10.21 3.57
N GLN A 160 -16.62 -11.02 4.40
CA GLN A 160 -15.96 -11.95 5.32
C GLN A 160 -15.38 -13.18 4.62
N VAL A 161 -15.83 -13.46 3.40
CA VAL A 161 -15.41 -14.63 2.62
C VAL A 161 -14.96 -14.28 1.21
N ASP A 162 -14.85 -13.00 0.87
CA ASP A 162 -14.24 -12.56 -0.37
C ASP A 162 -12.70 -12.66 -0.24
N PRO A 163 -12.05 -13.53 -1.03
CA PRO A 163 -10.61 -13.79 -0.88
C PRO A 163 -9.74 -12.63 -1.41
N GLU A 164 -10.31 -11.70 -2.17
CA GLU A 164 -9.55 -10.65 -2.86
C GLU A 164 -10.19 -9.28 -2.69
N HIS A 165 -9.43 -8.34 -2.12
CA HIS A 165 -9.77 -6.93 -2.12
C HIS A 165 -8.93 -6.18 -3.17
N ARG A 166 -9.59 -5.63 -4.20
CA ARG A 166 -8.91 -4.95 -5.31
C ARG A 166 -9.12 -3.45 -5.26
N ILE A 167 -8.03 -2.70 -5.45
CA ILE A 167 -8.02 -1.25 -5.50
C ILE A 167 -7.46 -0.79 -6.85
N LEU A 168 -8.15 0.11 -7.52
CA LEU A 168 -7.57 0.93 -8.58
C LEU A 168 -7.10 2.24 -7.94
N PRO A 169 -5.79 2.44 -7.75
CA PRO A 169 -5.28 3.63 -7.09
C PRO A 169 -5.34 4.84 -8.01
N GLN A 170 -5.28 6.02 -7.40
CA GLN A 170 -5.17 7.29 -8.10
C GLN A 170 -3.83 7.96 -7.81
N ALA A 171 -3.35 8.79 -8.75
CA ALA A 171 -2.16 9.60 -8.50
C ALA A 171 -2.38 10.54 -7.30
N GLY A 172 -1.40 10.61 -6.40
CA GLY A 172 -1.48 11.36 -5.15
C GLY A 172 -2.02 10.55 -3.96
N GLU A 173 -2.43 9.29 -4.15
CA GLU A 173 -2.87 8.41 -3.06
C GLU A 173 -1.71 7.65 -2.41
N ILE A 174 -1.82 7.47 -1.10
CA ILE A 174 -1.00 6.55 -0.31
C ILE A 174 -1.87 5.42 0.22
N LEU A 175 -1.37 4.20 0.15
CA LEU A 175 -1.90 3.03 0.82
C LEU A 175 -0.90 2.55 1.88
N VAL A 176 -1.39 2.14 3.06
CA VAL A 176 -0.57 1.50 4.12
C VAL A 176 -1.32 0.29 4.65
N TRP A 177 -0.64 -0.85 4.78
CA TRP A 177 -1.22 -2.12 5.22
C TRP A 177 -0.23 -2.95 6.04
N PRO A 178 -0.70 -3.96 6.80
CA PRO A 178 0.17 -4.89 7.50
C PRO A 178 1.11 -5.62 6.55
N ALA A 179 2.38 -5.66 6.85
CA ALA A 179 3.41 -6.20 5.95
C ALA A 179 3.23 -7.70 5.64
N PHE A 180 2.50 -8.45 6.48
CA PHE A 180 2.18 -9.86 6.24
C PHE A 180 1.14 -10.07 5.12
N LEU A 181 0.39 -9.01 4.74
CA LEU A 181 -0.70 -9.13 3.79
C LEU A 181 -0.16 -9.37 2.38
N HIS A 182 -0.51 -10.52 1.80
CA HIS A 182 -0.14 -10.84 0.43
C HIS A 182 -0.84 -9.91 -0.55
N HIS A 183 -0.08 -9.40 -1.51
CA HIS A 183 -0.61 -8.52 -2.54
C HIS A 183 0.08 -8.74 -3.88
N LEU A 184 -0.63 -8.38 -4.95
CA LEU A 184 -0.21 -8.46 -6.33
C LEU A 184 -0.46 -7.11 -7.01
N VAL A 185 0.53 -6.62 -7.71
CA VAL A 185 0.38 -5.43 -8.56
C VAL A 185 0.13 -5.88 -9.99
N HIS A 186 -1.05 -5.56 -10.51
CA HIS A 186 -1.46 -5.93 -11.87
C HIS A 186 -0.61 -5.21 -12.93
N PRO A 187 -0.46 -5.81 -14.12
CA PRO A 187 0.36 -5.24 -15.17
C PRO A 187 -0.06 -3.83 -15.59
N ASN A 188 0.92 -2.98 -15.86
CA ASN A 188 0.69 -1.77 -16.61
C ASN A 188 0.47 -2.13 -18.07
N LEU A 189 -0.75 -1.97 -18.57
CA LEU A 189 -1.09 -2.22 -19.98
C LEU A 189 -1.37 -0.90 -20.73
N SER A 190 -0.68 0.16 -20.33
CA SER A 190 -0.67 1.47 -20.98
C SER A 190 0.70 1.77 -21.59
N ASP A 191 0.74 2.60 -22.63
CA ASP A 191 1.99 3.13 -23.18
C ASP A 191 2.62 4.21 -22.27
N GLU A 192 1.86 4.69 -21.26
CA GLU A 192 2.35 5.63 -20.27
C GLU A 192 2.99 4.89 -19.08
N LEU A 193 3.96 5.53 -18.45
CA LEU A 193 4.61 4.98 -17.26
C LEU A 193 3.66 4.99 -16.05
N ARG A 194 3.62 3.88 -15.31
CA ARG A 194 3.10 3.86 -13.95
C ARG A 194 4.27 4.07 -13.00
N VAL A 195 4.21 5.15 -12.22
CA VAL A 195 5.28 5.52 -11.28
C VAL A 195 4.74 5.50 -9.86
N SER A 196 5.41 4.76 -8.99
CA SER A 196 5.05 4.67 -7.57
C SER A 196 6.28 4.59 -6.68
N ILE A 197 6.12 4.88 -5.40
CA ILE A 197 7.14 4.72 -4.38
C ILE A 197 6.61 3.77 -3.33
N SER A 198 7.22 2.59 -3.25
CA SER A 198 6.92 1.61 -2.20
C SER A 198 7.82 1.84 -0.99
N PHE A 199 7.32 1.49 0.18
CA PHE A 199 8.07 1.61 1.42
C PHE A 199 7.70 0.53 2.43
N ASN A 200 8.67 0.23 3.30
CA ASN A 200 8.50 -0.59 4.48
C ASN A 200 8.67 0.25 5.74
N VAL A 201 7.90 -0.09 6.76
CA VAL A 201 8.02 0.44 8.12
C VAL A 201 8.61 -0.65 8.98
N VAL A 202 9.84 -0.48 9.42
CA VAL A 202 10.56 -1.47 10.21
C VAL A 202 10.71 -0.97 11.65
N LEU A 203 10.15 -1.72 12.59
CA LEU A 203 10.24 -1.39 14.01
C LEU A 203 11.64 -1.65 14.53
N ARG A 204 12.18 -0.71 15.31
CA ARG A 204 13.31 -0.96 16.19
C ARG A 204 12.77 -1.47 17.51
N MET A 205 12.89 -2.78 17.72
CA MET A 205 12.30 -3.45 18.88
C MET A 205 12.80 -2.85 20.19
N ARG A 206 11.85 -2.50 21.04
CA ARG A 206 12.09 -2.04 22.43
C ARG A 206 11.37 -2.98 23.40
N PRO A 207 11.90 -3.20 24.62
CA PRO A 207 11.23 -4.03 25.63
C PRO A 207 9.79 -3.58 25.91
N ALA A 208 9.50 -2.28 25.80
CA ALA A 208 8.17 -1.72 25.99
C ALA A 208 7.13 -2.15 24.94
N TYR A 209 7.54 -2.78 23.84
CA TYR A 209 6.64 -3.29 22.79
C TYR A 209 6.21 -4.75 23.00
N LEU A 210 6.85 -5.40 23.95
CA LEU A 210 6.52 -6.79 24.28
C LEU A 210 5.32 -6.84 25.21
N PRO A 211 4.38 -7.80 25.02
CA PRO A 211 3.22 -7.98 25.88
C PRO A 211 3.58 -8.39 27.28
#